data_c8658a13d99620783b465ce3d3079d6c
#
_entry.id   c8658a13d99620783b465ce3d3079d6c
#
_cell.length_a   1.000
_cell.length_b   1.000
_cell.length_c   1.000
_cell.angle_alpha   90.00
_cell.angle_beta   90.00
_cell.angle_gamma   90.00
#
_symmetry.space_group_name_H-M   'P 1'
#
loop_
_entity.id
_entity.type
_entity.pdbx_description
1 polymer ?
#
loop_
_entity_poly.entity_id
_entity_poly.type
_entity_poly.pdbx_seq_one_letter_code
_entity_poly.pdbx_strand_id
1 'polypeptide(L)'
;MESLRKLVHQLAEDKSLISATLSQRRKAGEVLYTKVLIKPVELKKSLYYQFAYYYENKVTHENIPASELEHRLMTMFEETFRQGLICTVDADYQVLISKKFKVSILTKSPSKKSTSLAHNRKKQYILEEGRPVPFLVELGIMNEEGKVLARKYDKFKQINRFLEMVQDIIVHLPGDRPLTIVDFGCGKSYLTFALYHYLSVEQRRTLNVVGLDLKADVIEHCSALAGRLNYSNLRFLVGDIAEYDELSQVDMVVTLHACDTATDAALEKAIRWNASVILSVPCCQHELFAQVDSPVLDPLLSHGILKERFSALATDAIRAKLLDIMGYKTQLLEFIDMEHTPKNILIRAVKGSAGDPAKLWAEYSAFRDFLHASPYLEKACRDLLPGEADRM
;
A
#
# COMPACT_ATOMS: atom_id res chain seq x y z
N MET A 1 -46.00 12.48 -3.26
CA MET A 1 -45.41 12.14 -1.94
C MET A 1 -45.83 10.71 -1.50
N GLU A 2 -47.06 10.26 -1.78
CA GLU A 2 -47.51 8.94 -1.35
C GLU A 2 -46.65 7.76 -1.86
N SER A 3 -46.28 7.77 -3.15
CA SER A 3 -45.38 6.76 -3.73
C SER A 3 -43.99 6.70 -3.07
N LEU A 4 -43.44 7.88 -2.70
CA LEU A 4 -42.19 7.97 -1.97
C LEU A 4 -42.32 7.42 -0.55
N ARG A 5 -43.43 7.73 0.13
CA ARG A 5 -43.72 7.24 1.49
C ARG A 5 -43.81 5.73 1.51
N LYS A 6 -44.50 5.12 0.54
CA LYS A 6 -44.58 3.66 0.39
C LYS A 6 -43.19 3.03 0.19
N LEU A 7 -42.34 3.62 -0.68
CA LEU A 7 -40.97 3.15 -0.90
C LEU A 7 -40.16 3.23 0.37
N VAL A 8 -40.15 4.38 1.05
CA VAL A 8 -39.34 4.60 2.26
C VAL A 8 -39.81 3.71 3.42
N HIS A 9 -41.12 3.49 3.56
CA HIS A 9 -41.69 2.55 4.53
C HIS A 9 -41.20 1.12 4.27
N GLN A 10 -41.29 0.64 3.03
CA GLN A 10 -40.80 -0.69 2.65
C GLN A 10 -39.31 -0.85 2.92
N LEU A 11 -38.49 0.16 2.59
CA LEU A 11 -37.06 0.13 2.86
C LEU A 11 -36.70 0.04 4.36
N ALA A 12 -37.49 0.67 5.20
CA ALA A 12 -37.32 0.62 6.66
C ALA A 12 -37.74 -0.73 7.24
N GLU A 13 -38.88 -1.29 6.78
CA GLU A 13 -39.36 -2.62 7.21
C GLU A 13 -38.42 -3.75 6.77
N ASP A 14 -38.05 -3.79 5.47
CA ASP A 14 -37.19 -4.83 4.91
C ASP A 14 -35.74 -4.69 5.30
N LYS A 15 -35.35 -3.56 5.90
CA LYS A 15 -33.94 -3.20 6.20
C LYS A 15 -33.02 -3.36 4.99
N SER A 16 -33.55 -3.12 3.80
CA SER A 16 -32.94 -3.39 2.51
C SER A 16 -31.99 -2.28 2.02
N LEU A 17 -31.94 -1.13 2.72
CA LEU A 17 -31.12 0.02 2.35
C LEU A 17 -29.62 -0.31 2.44
N ILE A 18 -28.92 -0.24 1.31
CA ILE A 18 -27.44 -0.31 1.25
C ILE A 18 -26.82 1.09 1.38
N SER A 19 -27.39 2.08 0.68
CA SER A 19 -26.98 3.48 0.82
C SER A 19 -28.05 4.40 0.24
N ALA A 20 -28.15 5.60 0.80
CA ALA A 20 -28.91 6.68 0.16
C ALA A 20 -28.07 7.96 0.08
N THR A 21 -28.18 8.67 -1.02
CA THR A 21 -27.55 9.99 -1.21
C THR A 21 -28.65 10.99 -1.51
N LEU A 22 -28.81 11.99 -0.64
CA LEU A 22 -29.76 13.09 -0.81
C LEU A 22 -29.02 14.32 -1.26
N SER A 23 -29.57 15.04 -2.24
CA SER A 23 -28.94 16.23 -2.84
C SER A 23 -30.00 17.17 -3.44
N GLN A 24 -29.57 18.28 -4.01
CA GLN A 24 -30.43 19.36 -4.53
C GLN A 24 -31.36 19.95 -3.46
N ARG A 25 -30.82 20.88 -2.67
CA ARG A 25 -31.57 21.60 -1.64
C ARG A 25 -32.82 22.30 -2.23
N ARG A 26 -33.91 22.31 -1.49
CA ARG A 26 -35.17 23.01 -1.86
C ARG A 26 -35.00 24.52 -1.86
N LYS A 27 -34.36 25.05 -0.82
CA LYS A 27 -34.06 26.47 -0.66
C LYS A 27 -32.58 26.65 -0.31
N ALA A 28 -31.94 27.65 -0.92
CA ALA A 28 -30.61 28.04 -0.57
C ALA A 28 -30.64 28.80 0.77
N GLY A 29 -29.79 28.37 1.73
CA GLY A 29 -29.58 29.13 2.97
C GLY A 29 -30.29 28.59 4.22
N GLU A 30 -31.33 27.74 4.13
CA GLU A 30 -32.01 27.21 5.32
C GLU A 30 -31.19 26.14 6.05
N VAL A 31 -30.40 25.36 5.33
CA VAL A 31 -29.47 24.37 5.87
C VAL A 31 -28.07 24.54 5.28
N LEU A 32 -27.06 24.38 6.11
CA LEU A 32 -25.66 24.63 5.69
C LEU A 32 -25.06 23.44 4.91
N TYR A 33 -25.55 22.22 5.07
CA TYR A 33 -25.05 21.06 4.35
C TYR A 33 -25.69 20.91 2.95
N THR A 34 -24.89 20.52 1.96
CA THR A 34 -25.27 20.45 0.54
C THR A 34 -25.74 19.07 0.12
N LYS A 35 -25.32 18.05 0.84
CA LYS A 35 -25.57 16.62 0.56
C LYS A 35 -25.61 15.82 1.86
N VAL A 36 -26.40 14.77 1.89
CA VAL A 36 -26.39 13.77 2.97
C VAL A 36 -26.19 12.39 2.36
N LEU A 37 -25.22 11.65 2.91
CA LEU A 37 -24.99 10.23 2.60
C LEU A 37 -25.44 9.39 3.79
N ILE A 38 -26.26 8.37 3.52
CA ILE A 38 -26.83 7.49 4.54
C ILE A 38 -26.36 6.07 4.25
N LYS A 39 -25.86 5.38 5.31
CA LYS A 39 -25.44 3.97 5.22
C LYS A 39 -25.89 3.21 6.47
N PRO A 40 -26.27 1.93 6.35
CA PRO A 40 -26.49 1.09 7.50
C PRO A 40 -25.16 0.82 8.22
N VAL A 41 -25.22 0.79 9.56
CA VAL A 41 -24.09 0.49 10.42
C VAL A 41 -24.56 -0.34 11.60
N GLU A 42 -23.76 -1.28 12.06
CA GLU A 42 -24.06 -2.06 13.27
C GLU A 42 -23.37 -1.43 14.47
N LEU A 43 -24.13 -1.01 15.46
CA LEU A 43 -23.64 -0.48 16.74
C LEU A 43 -24.21 -1.32 17.89
N LYS A 44 -23.36 -1.83 18.76
CA LYS A 44 -23.77 -2.64 19.93
C LYS A 44 -24.73 -3.81 19.56
N LYS A 45 -24.45 -4.49 18.45
CA LYS A 45 -25.26 -5.58 17.86
C LYS A 45 -26.66 -5.17 17.41
N SER A 46 -26.92 -3.90 17.21
CA SER A 46 -28.18 -3.36 16.69
C SER A 46 -27.94 -2.56 15.41
N LEU A 47 -28.91 -2.59 14.51
CA LEU A 47 -28.85 -1.84 13.24
C LEU A 47 -29.14 -0.35 13.51
N TYR A 48 -28.22 0.49 13.08
CA TYR A 48 -28.34 1.94 13.01
C TYR A 48 -28.14 2.40 11.57
N TYR A 49 -28.51 3.65 11.28
CA TYR A 49 -28.13 4.31 10.04
C TYR A 49 -27.29 5.53 10.33
N GLN A 50 -26.09 5.57 9.72
CA GLN A 50 -25.20 6.72 9.81
C GLN A 50 -25.55 7.72 8.73
N PHE A 51 -25.85 8.94 9.15
CA PHE A 51 -26.07 10.12 8.30
C PHE A 51 -24.81 10.95 8.29
N ALA A 52 -24.16 11.06 7.12
CA ALA A 52 -23.01 11.93 6.91
C ALA A 52 -23.47 13.20 6.21
N TYR A 53 -23.43 14.33 6.91
CA TYR A 53 -23.83 15.65 6.43
C TYR A 53 -22.62 16.37 5.86
N TYR A 54 -22.65 16.69 4.58
CA TYR A 54 -21.56 17.34 3.85
C TYR A 54 -21.79 18.84 3.80
N TYR A 55 -20.99 19.58 4.53
CA TYR A 55 -20.88 21.02 4.47
C TYR A 55 -19.79 21.43 3.47
N GLU A 56 -19.57 22.72 3.25
CA GLU A 56 -18.55 23.20 2.32
C GLU A 56 -17.15 22.73 2.74
N ASN A 57 -16.80 22.84 4.03
CA ASN A 57 -15.44 22.59 4.54
C ASN A 57 -15.38 21.50 5.63
N LYS A 58 -16.48 20.79 5.91
CA LYS A 58 -16.50 19.72 6.91
C LYS A 58 -17.57 18.68 6.63
N VAL A 59 -17.42 17.52 7.22
CA VAL A 59 -18.45 16.47 7.26
C VAL A 59 -18.75 16.16 8.72
N THR A 60 -20.03 16.07 9.08
CA THR A 60 -20.47 15.63 10.41
C THR A 60 -21.27 14.33 10.29
N HIS A 61 -21.23 13.52 11.32
CA HIS A 61 -21.89 12.23 11.34
C HIS A 61 -22.88 12.15 12.49
N GLU A 62 -24.04 11.55 12.22
CA GLU A 62 -25.07 11.22 13.18
C GLU A 62 -25.49 9.76 12.98
N ASN A 63 -25.63 8.98 14.05
CA ASN A 63 -26.14 7.63 13.98
C ASN A 63 -27.54 7.58 14.59
N ILE A 64 -28.52 7.15 13.82
CA ILE A 64 -29.91 7.04 14.30
C ILE A 64 -30.33 5.56 14.36
N PRO A 65 -31.22 5.15 15.28
CA PRO A 65 -31.79 3.81 15.31
C PRO A 65 -32.54 3.49 14.01
N ALA A 66 -32.58 2.21 13.64
CA ALA A 66 -33.29 1.77 12.42
C ALA A 66 -34.77 2.16 12.43
N SER A 67 -35.39 2.22 13.60
CA SER A 67 -36.81 2.65 13.76
C SER A 67 -37.09 4.10 13.37
N GLU A 68 -36.06 4.95 13.34
CA GLU A 68 -36.21 6.37 12.98
C GLU A 68 -35.91 6.67 11.50
N LEU A 69 -35.46 5.67 10.73
CA LEU A 69 -35.05 5.85 9.32
C LEU A 69 -36.16 6.44 8.47
N GLU A 70 -37.38 5.86 8.55
CA GLU A 70 -38.52 6.28 7.74
C GLU A 70 -38.84 7.76 7.99
N HIS A 71 -39.02 8.11 9.25
CA HIS A 71 -39.35 9.46 9.65
C HIS A 71 -38.28 10.48 9.17
N ARG A 72 -37.01 10.16 9.42
CA ARG A 72 -35.88 11.05 9.08
C ARG A 72 -35.73 11.23 7.56
N LEU A 73 -35.84 10.16 6.78
CA LEU A 73 -35.80 10.21 5.32
C LEU A 73 -36.95 11.05 4.74
N MET A 74 -38.17 10.85 5.24
CA MET A 74 -39.34 11.58 4.78
C MET A 74 -39.21 13.08 5.09
N THR A 75 -38.81 13.44 6.30
CA THR A 75 -38.54 14.83 6.70
C THR A 75 -37.52 15.49 5.78
N MET A 76 -36.41 14.79 5.47
CA MET A 76 -35.40 15.33 4.56
C MET A 76 -35.90 15.53 3.13
N PHE A 77 -36.75 14.65 2.61
CA PHE A 77 -37.36 14.83 1.29
C PHE A 77 -38.44 15.92 1.29
N GLU A 78 -39.19 16.05 2.36
CA GLU A 78 -40.24 17.06 2.47
C GLU A 78 -39.68 18.47 2.66
N GLU A 79 -38.64 18.61 3.46
CA GLU A 79 -38.13 19.93 3.88
C GLU A 79 -36.85 20.35 3.16
N THR A 80 -35.90 19.43 2.95
CA THR A 80 -34.53 19.82 2.60
C THR A 80 -34.16 19.49 1.15
N PHE A 81 -34.41 18.27 0.67
CA PHE A 81 -33.88 17.81 -0.61
C PHE A 81 -34.95 17.48 -1.63
N ARG A 82 -34.60 17.66 -2.91
CA ARG A 82 -35.46 17.33 -4.05
C ARG A 82 -34.99 16.13 -4.84
N GLN A 83 -33.81 15.64 -4.56
CA GLN A 83 -33.23 14.49 -5.27
C GLN A 83 -32.67 13.50 -4.28
N GLY A 84 -32.90 12.20 -4.55
CA GLY A 84 -32.30 11.10 -3.83
C GLY A 84 -31.92 9.97 -4.77
N LEU A 85 -30.78 9.34 -4.51
CA LEU A 85 -30.41 8.06 -5.07
C LEU A 85 -30.38 7.06 -3.91
N ILE A 86 -31.26 6.09 -3.95
CA ILE A 86 -31.42 5.05 -2.92
C ILE A 86 -31.01 3.72 -3.54
N CYS A 87 -29.99 3.08 -3.01
CA CYS A 87 -29.50 1.79 -3.47
C CYS A 87 -29.90 0.69 -2.48
N THR A 88 -30.50 -0.36 -2.99
CA THR A 88 -30.85 -1.57 -2.24
C THR A 88 -30.20 -2.80 -2.83
N VAL A 89 -30.44 -3.97 -2.24
CA VAL A 89 -29.97 -5.26 -2.78
C VAL A 89 -30.64 -5.57 -4.12
N ASP A 90 -31.92 -5.16 -4.27
CA ASP A 90 -32.79 -5.57 -5.38
C ASP A 90 -32.83 -4.53 -6.51
N ALA A 91 -32.70 -3.24 -6.18
CA ALA A 91 -32.80 -2.14 -7.15
C ALA A 91 -32.16 -0.84 -6.65
N ASP A 92 -31.86 0.05 -7.60
CA ASP A 92 -31.53 1.44 -7.35
C ASP A 92 -32.73 2.33 -7.71
N TYR A 93 -33.13 3.20 -6.79
CA TYR A 93 -34.22 4.13 -6.95
C TYR A 93 -33.70 5.56 -7.06
N GLN A 94 -33.92 6.19 -8.20
CA GLN A 94 -33.65 7.61 -8.37
C GLN A 94 -34.93 8.39 -8.11
N VAL A 95 -34.98 9.12 -7.00
CA VAL A 95 -36.10 9.95 -6.57
C VAL A 95 -35.88 11.38 -7.03
N LEU A 96 -36.86 11.94 -7.75
CA LEU A 96 -36.86 13.33 -8.19
C LEU A 96 -38.17 13.99 -7.72
N ILE A 97 -38.08 15.15 -7.06
CA ILE A 97 -39.21 15.88 -6.52
C ILE A 97 -39.25 17.29 -7.11
N SER A 98 -40.31 17.63 -7.80
CA SER A 98 -40.50 18.94 -8.38
C SER A 98 -40.74 20.03 -7.30
N LYS A 99 -40.65 21.32 -7.69
CA LYS A 99 -41.02 22.43 -6.81
C LYS A 99 -42.49 22.35 -6.27
N LYS A 100 -43.38 21.70 -7.05
CA LYS A 100 -44.80 21.48 -6.68
C LYS A 100 -45.03 20.12 -5.98
N PHE A 101 -44.01 19.50 -5.42
CA PHE A 101 -44.03 18.20 -4.72
C PHE A 101 -44.54 17.01 -5.57
N LYS A 102 -44.48 17.10 -6.89
CA LYS A 102 -44.70 15.96 -7.76
C LYS A 102 -43.44 15.08 -7.72
N VAL A 103 -43.61 13.81 -7.30
CA VAL A 103 -42.56 12.81 -7.18
C VAL A 103 -42.48 11.98 -8.44
N SER A 104 -41.27 11.71 -8.91
CA SER A 104 -40.92 10.73 -9.93
C SER A 104 -39.88 9.78 -9.36
N ILE A 105 -40.13 8.48 -9.44
CA ILE A 105 -39.21 7.43 -8.98
C ILE A 105 -38.84 6.60 -10.21
N LEU A 106 -37.54 6.60 -10.55
CA LEU A 106 -37.01 5.76 -11.63
C LEU A 106 -36.26 4.60 -10.98
N THR A 107 -36.68 3.36 -11.34
CA THR A 107 -36.06 2.14 -10.85
C THR A 107 -35.03 1.64 -11.87
N LYS A 108 -33.86 1.24 -11.39
CA LYS A 108 -32.78 0.65 -12.19
C LYS A 108 -32.29 -0.64 -11.54
N SER A 109 -31.61 -1.48 -12.29
CA SER A 109 -30.92 -2.65 -11.73
C SER A 109 -29.93 -2.24 -10.63
N PRO A 110 -29.75 -3.08 -9.60
CA PRO A 110 -28.89 -2.74 -8.47
C PRO A 110 -27.43 -2.54 -8.90
N SER A 111 -26.85 -1.41 -8.55
CA SER A 111 -25.44 -1.09 -8.83
C SER A 111 -24.49 -1.50 -7.71
N LYS A 112 -25.03 -1.85 -6.54
CA LYS A 112 -24.24 -2.20 -5.36
C LYS A 112 -24.63 -3.58 -4.85
N LYS A 113 -23.62 -4.39 -4.55
CA LYS A 113 -23.80 -5.63 -3.79
C LYS A 113 -23.92 -5.29 -2.30
N SER A 114 -24.65 -6.11 -1.53
CA SER A 114 -24.76 -5.98 -0.08
C SER A 114 -23.34 -5.84 0.54
N THR A 115 -23.12 -4.77 1.28
CA THR A 115 -21.88 -4.58 2.05
C THR A 115 -22.12 -5.10 3.47
N SER A 116 -21.14 -5.81 4.03
CA SER A 116 -21.12 -6.19 5.45
C SER A 116 -21.42 -4.97 6.33
N LEU A 117 -22.41 -5.10 7.24
CA LEU A 117 -22.87 -4.06 8.16
C LEU A 117 -21.87 -3.73 9.28
N ALA A 118 -20.77 -4.48 9.39
CA ALA A 118 -19.77 -4.27 10.42
C ALA A 118 -19.13 -2.89 10.27
N HIS A 119 -19.32 -2.03 11.27
CA HIS A 119 -18.77 -0.67 11.35
C HIS A 119 -17.23 -0.66 11.35
N ASN A 120 -16.63 -1.72 11.84
CA ASN A 120 -15.22 -2.05 11.68
C ASN A 120 -15.14 -3.07 10.55
N ARG A 121 -14.82 -2.65 9.33
CA ARG A 121 -14.15 -3.55 8.39
C ARG A 121 -12.90 -4.04 9.11
N LYS A 122 -12.97 -5.23 9.69
CA LYS A 122 -11.73 -5.93 10.06
C LYS A 122 -10.95 -6.01 8.76
N LYS A 123 -9.82 -5.33 8.71
CA LYS A 123 -8.90 -5.45 7.58
C LYS A 123 -8.64 -6.94 7.44
N GLN A 124 -9.00 -7.53 6.31
CA GLN A 124 -8.63 -8.92 6.03
C GLN A 124 -7.12 -8.91 5.81
N TYR A 125 -6.41 -9.45 6.76
CA TYR A 125 -4.99 -9.67 6.67
C TYR A 125 -4.72 -10.94 5.88
N ILE A 126 -3.59 -11.01 5.18
CA ILE A 126 -3.14 -12.23 4.49
C ILE A 126 -2.86 -13.33 5.52
N LEU A 127 -2.19 -12.97 6.61
CA LEU A 127 -2.05 -13.83 7.79
C LEU A 127 -3.11 -13.40 8.80
N GLU A 128 -4.10 -14.24 9.05
CA GLU A 128 -5.25 -13.91 9.90
C GLU A 128 -4.99 -14.21 11.37
N GLU A 129 -5.64 -13.44 12.26
CA GLU A 129 -5.74 -13.80 13.68
C GLU A 129 -6.68 -15.00 13.86
N GLY A 130 -6.38 -15.86 14.86
CA GLY A 130 -7.16 -17.06 15.18
C GLY A 130 -6.65 -18.32 14.50
N ARG A 131 -5.73 -18.21 13.55
CA ARG A 131 -4.99 -19.33 12.95
C ARG A 131 -3.51 -19.19 13.32
N PRO A 132 -2.91 -20.13 14.09
CA PRO A 132 -1.51 -20.04 14.45
C PRO A 132 -0.62 -20.16 13.22
N VAL A 133 0.31 -19.22 13.07
CA VAL A 133 1.30 -19.20 12.00
C VAL A 133 2.66 -19.50 12.62
N PRO A 134 3.31 -20.62 12.27
CA PRO A 134 4.50 -21.12 13.00
C PRO A 134 5.61 -20.09 13.17
N PHE A 135 6.00 -19.37 12.12
CA PHE A 135 7.06 -18.37 12.24
C PHE A 135 6.66 -17.16 13.10
N LEU A 136 5.38 -16.77 13.14
CA LEU A 136 4.91 -15.69 14.00
C LEU A 136 4.92 -16.11 15.48
N VAL A 137 4.66 -17.39 15.77
CA VAL A 137 4.73 -17.95 17.11
C VAL A 137 6.18 -17.97 17.58
N GLU A 138 7.09 -18.52 16.80
CA GLU A 138 8.53 -18.58 17.09
C GLU A 138 9.17 -17.17 17.27
N LEU A 139 8.70 -16.18 16.52
CA LEU A 139 9.14 -14.78 16.64
C LEU A 139 8.47 -14.03 17.81
N GLY A 140 7.59 -14.69 18.58
CA GLY A 140 6.87 -14.09 19.69
C GLY A 140 5.96 -12.92 19.28
N ILE A 141 5.39 -13.00 18.09
CA ILE A 141 4.40 -12.05 17.55
C ILE A 141 2.99 -12.56 17.82
N MET A 142 2.80 -13.86 17.77
CA MET A 142 1.54 -14.58 17.94
C MET A 142 1.72 -15.68 19.00
N ASN A 143 0.66 -16.07 19.70
CA ASN A 143 0.69 -17.22 20.57
C ASN A 143 0.22 -18.51 19.85
N GLU A 144 0.28 -19.64 20.54
CA GLU A 144 -0.09 -20.97 19.98
C GLU A 144 -1.58 -21.07 19.62
N GLU A 145 -2.44 -20.23 20.18
CA GLU A 145 -3.87 -20.16 19.84
C GLU A 145 -4.14 -19.21 18.64
N GLY A 146 -3.10 -18.67 18.03
CA GLY A 146 -3.24 -17.75 16.87
C GLY A 146 -3.59 -16.31 17.26
N LYS A 147 -3.52 -15.93 18.53
CA LYS A 147 -3.78 -14.55 18.98
C LYS A 147 -2.51 -13.71 18.88
N VAL A 148 -2.60 -12.57 18.22
CA VAL A 148 -1.50 -11.59 18.14
C VAL A 148 -1.28 -10.92 19.50
N LEU A 149 -0.01 -10.84 19.95
CA LEU A 149 0.35 -10.18 21.18
C LEU A 149 0.23 -8.65 21.03
N ALA A 150 -0.49 -7.99 21.93
CA ALA A 150 -0.80 -6.55 21.84
C ALA A 150 0.44 -5.68 21.60
N ARG A 151 1.56 -5.97 22.31
CA ARG A 151 2.85 -5.26 22.16
C ARG A 151 3.54 -5.48 20.81
N LYS A 152 3.08 -6.44 20.00
CA LYS A 152 3.64 -6.81 18.69
C LYS A 152 2.68 -6.56 17.54
N TYR A 153 1.53 -5.94 17.83
CA TYR A 153 0.47 -5.75 16.84
C TYR A 153 0.94 -4.91 15.64
N ASP A 154 1.77 -3.88 15.87
CA ASP A 154 2.31 -3.06 14.78
C ASP A 154 3.27 -3.86 13.89
N LYS A 155 4.07 -4.76 14.48
CA LYS A 155 4.93 -5.67 13.70
C LYS A 155 4.08 -6.63 12.86
N PHE A 156 2.98 -7.15 13.40
CA PHE A 156 2.03 -7.98 12.65
C PHE A 156 1.40 -7.23 11.47
N LYS A 157 0.98 -5.97 11.67
CA LYS A 157 0.50 -5.10 10.58
C LYS A 157 1.55 -4.88 9.50
N GLN A 158 2.79 -4.59 9.92
CA GLN A 158 3.92 -4.39 8.99
C GLN A 158 4.16 -5.62 8.12
N ILE A 159 4.16 -6.82 8.72
CA ILE A 159 4.30 -8.09 8.00
C ILE A 159 3.18 -8.25 6.98
N ASN A 160 1.92 -8.08 7.38
CA ASN A 160 0.79 -8.19 6.47
C ASN A 160 0.83 -7.16 5.34
N ARG A 161 1.25 -5.91 5.65
CA ARG A 161 1.41 -4.87 4.62
C ARG A 161 2.48 -5.25 3.59
N PHE A 162 3.60 -5.82 4.04
CA PHE A 162 4.62 -6.34 3.14
C PHE A 162 4.08 -7.45 2.25
N LEU A 163 3.34 -8.40 2.81
CA LEU A 163 2.75 -9.50 2.06
C LEU A 163 1.69 -9.02 1.05
N GLU A 164 0.91 -7.97 1.35
CA GLU A 164 0.02 -7.32 0.37
C GLU A 164 0.81 -6.84 -0.86
N MET A 165 1.98 -6.22 -0.64
CA MET A 165 2.85 -5.74 -1.72
C MET A 165 3.48 -6.88 -2.51
N VAL A 166 3.83 -7.99 -1.83
CA VAL A 166 4.31 -9.21 -2.50
C VAL A 166 3.20 -9.86 -3.31
N GLN A 167 1.97 -9.91 -2.81
CA GLN A 167 0.82 -10.45 -3.52
C GLN A 167 0.57 -9.74 -4.85
N ASP A 168 0.71 -8.41 -4.87
CA ASP A 168 0.52 -7.60 -6.08
C ASP A 168 1.51 -7.95 -7.19
N ILE A 169 2.73 -8.41 -6.84
CA ILE A 169 3.80 -8.63 -7.82
C ILE A 169 4.04 -10.11 -8.16
N ILE A 170 3.34 -11.01 -7.51
CA ILE A 170 3.55 -12.46 -7.69
C ILE A 170 3.33 -12.92 -9.14
N VAL A 171 2.45 -12.23 -9.86
CA VAL A 171 2.13 -12.48 -11.27
C VAL A 171 3.29 -12.20 -12.21
N HIS A 172 4.30 -11.45 -11.76
CA HIS A 172 5.49 -11.12 -12.53
C HIS A 172 6.66 -12.07 -12.26
N LEU A 173 6.50 -12.98 -11.31
CA LEU A 173 7.50 -14.01 -11.01
C LEU A 173 7.29 -15.26 -11.85
N PRO A 174 8.35 -15.97 -12.29
CA PRO A 174 8.25 -17.24 -13.00
C PRO A 174 7.32 -18.23 -12.29
N GLY A 175 6.45 -18.92 -13.05
CA GLY A 175 5.45 -19.85 -12.51
C GLY A 175 5.82 -21.33 -12.66
N ASP A 176 6.75 -21.65 -13.52
CA ASP A 176 7.06 -22.95 -14.08
C ASP A 176 8.33 -23.61 -13.49
N ARG A 177 9.06 -22.88 -12.65
CA ARG A 177 10.31 -23.36 -12.04
C ARG A 177 10.45 -22.83 -10.60
N PRO A 178 11.39 -23.40 -9.80
CA PRO A 178 11.74 -22.87 -8.50
C PRO A 178 12.19 -21.40 -8.58
N LEU A 179 11.72 -20.58 -7.65
CA LEU A 179 12.13 -19.18 -7.54
C LEU A 179 13.44 -19.06 -6.76
N THR A 180 14.32 -18.19 -7.21
CA THR A 180 15.51 -17.77 -6.46
C THR A 180 15.31 -16.35 -5.96
N ILE A 181 15.36 -16.16 -4.63
CA ILE A 181 15.11 -14.87 -3.97
C ILE A 181 16.31 -14.56 -3.07
N VAL A 182 16.76 -13.31 -3.09
CA VAL A 182 17.80 -12.80 -2.19
C VAL A 182 17.26 -11.64 -1.39
N ASP A 183 17.47 -11.67 -0.07
CA ASP A 183 17.15 -10.59 0.86
C ASP A 183 18.44 -10.03 1.45
N PHE A 184 18.82 -8.84 1.01
CA PHE A 184 20.01 -8.14 1.43
C PHE A 184 19.76 -7.27 2.66
N GLY A 185 20.65 -7.38 3.67
CA GLY A 185 20.48 -6.71 4.94
C GLY A 185 19.27 -7.25 5.70
N CYS A 186 19.10 -8.58 5.72
CA CYS A 186 17.90 -9.23 6.24
C CYS A 186 17.66 -8.98 7.74
N GLY A 187 18.67 -8.58 8.50
CA GLY A 187 18.57 -8.26 9.92
C GLY A 187 17.92 -9.41 10.71
N LYS A 188 16.95 -9.10 11.58
CA LYS A 188 16.16 -10.10 12.31
C LYS A 188 15.20 -10.92 11.45
N SER A 189 15.19 -10.70 10.16
CA SER A 189 14.52 -11.48 9.11
C SER A 189 13.00 -11.70 9.27
N TYR A 190 12.29 -10.86 10.03
CA TYR A 190 10.83 -11.00 10.17
C TYR A 190 10.11 -11.04 8.82
N LEU A 191 10.56 -10.21 7.88
CA LEU A 191 9.95 -10.10 6.55
C LEU A 191 10.45 -11.20 5.62
N THR A 192 11.68 -11.68 5.76
CA THR A 192 12.22 -12.82 5.04
C THR A 192 11.46 -14.10 5.40
N PHE A 193 11.20 -14.34 6.70
CA PHE A 193 10.38 -15.47 7.16
C PHE A 193 8.94 -15.35 6.65
N ALA A 194 8.37 -14.14 6.65
CA ALA A 194 7.03 -13.91 6.13
C ALA A 194 6.95 -14.18 4.63
N LEU A 195 7.93 -13.70 3.86
CA LEU A 195 8.04 -13.95 2.41
C LEU A 195 8.13 -15.44 2.11
N TYR A 196 9.06 -16.14 2.79
CA TYR A 196 9.23 -17.58 2.63
C TYR A 196 7.94 -18.33 2.94
N HIS A 197 7.34 -18.07 4.11
CA HIS A 197 6.09 -18.74 4.52
C HIS A 197 4.97 -18.48 3.49
N TYR A 198 4.78 -17.23 3.10
CA TYR A 198 3.72 -16.85 2.16
C TYR A 198 3.89 -17.55 0.82
N LEU A 199 5.08 -17.52 0.24
CA LEU A 199 5.33 -18.13 -1.06
C LEU A 199 5.35 -19.65 -1.00
N SER A 200 5.97 -20.27 0.02
CA SER A 200 6.10 -21.73 0.09
C SER A 200 4.85 -22.43 0.64
N VAL A 201 4.21 -21.86 1.68
CA VAL A 201 3.09 -22.50 2.37
C VAL A 201 1.75 -22.06 1.80
N GLU A 202 1.50 -20.74 1.73
CA GLU A 202 0.20 -20.24 1.28
C GLU A 202 0.06 -20.30 -0.25
N GLN A 203 1.11 -19.96 -1.00
CA GLN A 203 1.13 -19.99 -2.47
C GLN A 203 1.63 -21.32 -3.07
N ARG A 204 2.15 -22.23 -2.23
CA ARG A 204 2.68 -23.56 -2.62
C ARG A 204 3.73 -23.49 -3.73
N ARG A 205 4.58 -22.47 -3.71
CA ARG A 205 5.66 -22.28 -4.68
C ARG A 205 6.94 -22.98 -4.18
N THR A 206 7.65 -23.61 -5.10
CA THR A 206 9.02 -24.06 -4.84
C THR A 206 9.95 -22.86 -4.95
N LEU A 207 10.80 -22.64 -3.94
CA LEU A 207 11.71 -21.50 -3.90
C LEU A 207 12.97 -21.80 -3.10
N ASN A 208 14.04 -21.05 -3.41
CA ASN A 208 15.26 -20.94 -2.65
C ASN A 208 15.41 -19.51 -2.21
N VAL A 209 15.53 -19.26 -0.92
CA VAL A 209 15.71 -17.91 -0.37
C VAL A 209 17.06 -17.84 0.35
N VAL A 210 17.82 -16.79 0.05
CA VAL A 210 19.08 -16.47 0.72
C VAL A 210 18.94 -15.12 1.39
N GLY A 211 19.07 -15.10 2.71
CA GLY A 211 19.19 -13.88 3.50
C GLY A 211 20.65 -13.58 3.78
N LEU A 212 21.11 -12.36 3.49
CA LEU A 212 22.46 -11.89 3.82
C LEU A 212 22.42 -10.79 4.86
N ASP A 213 23.36 -10.84 5.81
CA ASP A 213 23.64 -9.75 6.74
C ASP A 213 25.13 -9.80 7.17
N LEU A 214 25.68 -8.65 7.58
CA LEU A 214 27.06 -8.58 8.06
C LEU A 214 27.23 -9.13 9.49
N LYS A 215 26.13 -9.24 10.26
CA LYS A 215 26.16 -9.60 11.68
C LYS A 215 26.03 -11.11 11.87
N ALA A 216 27.12 -11.76 12.26
CA ALA A 216 27.17 -13.21 12.43
C ALA A 216 26.19 -13.74 13.49
N ASP A 217 26.00 -13.01 14.61
CA ASP A 217 25.04 -13.36 15.66
C ASP A 217 23.58 -13.35 15.19
N VAL A 218 23.25 -12.41 14.32
CA VAL A 218 21.92 -12.33 13.69
C VAL A 218 21.71 -13.50 12.74
N ILE A 219 22.69 -13.83 11.91
CA ILE A 219 22.63 -14.94 10.96
C ILE A 219 22.52 -16.29 11.68
N GLU A 220 23.28 -16.49 12.75
CA GLU A 220 23.18 -17.71 13.58
C GLU A 220 21.76 -17.88 14.15
N HIS A 221 21.20 -16.81 14.71
CA HIS A 221 19.84 -16.82 15.24
C HIS A 221 18.80 -17.15 14.16
N CYS A 222 18.89 -16.52 12.99
CA CYS A 222 17.96 -16.74 11.88
C CYS A 222 18.11 -18.17 11.32
N SER A 223 19.32 -18.69 11.19
CA SER A 223 19.58 -20.07 10.74
C SER A 223 18.99 -21.10 11.72
N ALA A 224 19.17 -20.91 13.01
CA ALA A 224 18.57 -21.75 14.04
C ALA A 224 17.02 -21.73 13.99
N LEU A 225 16.44 -20.55 13.77
CA LEU A 225 15.00 -20.38 13.62
C LEU A 225 14.47 -21.09 12.35
N ALA A 226 15.13 -20.92 11.21
CA ALA A 226 14.79 -21.64 9.97
C ALA A 226 14.82 -23.16 10.14
N GLY A 227 15.82 -23.68 10.88
CA GLY A 227 15.93 -25.09 11.24
C GLY A 227 14.74 -25.59 12.08
N ARG A 228 14.33 -24.85 13.13
CA ARG A 228 13.16 -25.20 13.94
C ARG A 228 11.85 -25.21 13.16
N LEU A 229 11.73 -24.31 12.18
CA LEU A 229 10.57 -24.21 11.30
C LEU A 229 10.58 -25.22 10.14
N ASN A 230 11.64 -26.00 9.98
CA ASN A 230 11.86 -26.90 8.83
C ASN A 230 11.81 -26.17 7.47
N TYR A 231 12.29 -24.91 7.41
CA TYR A 231 12.39 -24.13 6.18
C TYR A 231 13.70 -24.45 5.45
N SER A 232 13.81 -25.68 4.90
CA SER A 232 15.04 -26.23 4.33
C SER A 232 15.64 -25.43 3.17
N ASN A 233 14.81 -24.67 2.45
CA ASN A 233 15.22 -23.84 1.32
C ASN A 233 15.37 -22.34 1.70
N LEU A 234 15.41 -22.02 2.99
CA LEU A 234 15.73 -20.72 3.52
C LEU A 234 17.10 -20.76 4.19
N ARG A 235 18.09 -20.14 3.57
CA ARG A 235 19.47 -20.09 4.07
C ARG A 235 19.83 -18.67 4.48
N PHE A 236 20.67 -18.56 5.50
CA PHE A 236 21.20 -17.27 5.95
C PHE A 236 22.74 -17.32 5.91
N LEU A 237 23.35 -16.28 5.35
CA LEU A 237 24.80 -16.19 5.13
C LEU A 237 25.32 -14.87 5.69
N VAL A 238 26.49 -14.95 6.32
CA VAL A 238 27.25 -13.74 6.68
C VAL A 238 28.02 -13.26 5.46
N GLY A 239 27.79 -12.03 5.03
CA GLY A 239 28.50 -11.50 3.87
C GLY A 239 28.15 -10.06 3.54
N ASP A 240 29.04 -9.42 2.78
CA ASP A 240 28.81 -8.12 2.19
C ASP A 240 28.00 -8.26 0.89
N ILE A 241 27.04 -7.35 0.69
CA ILE A 241 26.20 -7.30 -0.51
C ILE A 241 27.05 -7.16 -1.78
N ALA A 242 28.05 -6.27 -1.72
CA ALA A 242 28.89 -5.97 -2.88
C ALA A 242 29.78 -7.16 -3.31
N GLU A 243 30.18 -8.01 -2.35
CA GLU A 243 31.06 -9.15 -2.58
C GLU A 243 30.31 -10.45 -2.89
N TYR A 244 28.96 -10.48 -2.74
CA TYR A 244 28.18 -11.69 -2.94
C TYR A 244 28.08 -12.07 -4.42
N ASP A 245 28.63 -13.22 -4.83
CA ASP A 245 28.72 -13.69 -6.21
C ASP A 245 28.29 -15.18 -6.41
N GLU A 246 27.74 -15.83 -5.36
CA GLU A 246 27.34 -17.24 -5.43
C GLU A 246 26.21 -17.54 -6.44
N LEU A 247 25.44 -16.52 -6.83
CA LEU A 247 24.31 -16.65 -7.73
C LEU A 247 24.53 -15.87 -9.02
N SER A 248 24.20 -16.47 -10.14
CA SER A 248 24.24 -15.84 -11.47
C SER A 248 22.86 -15.37 -11.96
N GLN A 249 21.78 -15.86 -11.35
CA GLN A 249 20.42 -15.49 -11.69
C GLN A 249 19.54 -15.46 -10.43
N VAL A 250 18.79 -14.38 -10.27
CA VAL A 250 17.87 -14.19 -9.15
C VAL A 250 16.55 -13.64 -9.70
N ASP A 251 15.43 -14.18 -9.25
CA ASP A 251 14.09 -13.77 -9.71
C ASP A 251 13.57 -12.55 -8.97
N MET A 252 13.91 -12.48 -7.68
CA MET A 252 13.44 -11.38 -6.82
C MET A 252 14.55 -10.96 -5.85
N VAL A 253 14.81 -9.68 -5.79
CA VAL A 253 15.69 -9.07 -4.79
C VAL A 253 14.86 -8.25 -3.81
N VAL A 254 15.09 -8.48 -2.54
CA VAL A 254 14.51 -7.74 -1.43
C VAL A 254 15.65 -7.05 -0.67
N THR A 255 15.49 -5.78 -0.31
CA THR A 255 16.42 -5.04 0.53
C THR A 255 15.65 -4.02 1.36
N LEU A 256 15.39 -4.36 2.62
CA LEU A 256 14.52 -3.57 3.47
C LEU A 256 15.29 -2.83 4.58
N HIS A 257 16.56 -3.16 4.78
CA HIS A 257 17.39 -2.60 5.86
C HIS A 257 18.84 -2.34 5.43
N ALA A 258 19.17 -2.35 4.14
CA ALA A 258 20.47 -1.90 3.66
C ALA A 258 20.53 -0.36 3.73
N CYS A 259 21.56 0.16 4.35
CA CYS A 259 21.72 1.60 4.56
C CYS A 259 22.55 2.24 3.47
N ASP A 260 22.13 3.44 3.04
CA ASP A 260 22.86 4.32 2.13
C ASP A 260 23.29 3.62 0.83
N THR A 261 24.57 3.63 0.46
CA THR A 261 25.13 3.01 -0.75
C THR A 261 25.03 1.48 -0.75
N ALA A 262 24.83 0.81 0.39
CA ALA A 262 24.52 -0.62 0.42
C ALA A 262 23.18 -0.94 -0.27
N THR A 263 22.20 -0.02 -0.20
CA THR A 263 20.98 -0.12 -1.02
C THR A 263 21.32 -0.10 -2.50
N ASP A 264 22.21 0.79 -2.92
CA ASP A 264 22.60 0.95 -4.33
C ASP A 264 23.37 -0.28 -4.84
N ALA A 265 24.24 -0.88 -4.00
CA ALA A 265 24.90 -2.14 -4.32
C ALA A 265 23.90 -3.29 -4.50
N ALA A 266 22.86 -3.35 -3.66
CA ALA A 266 21.80 -4.35 -3.82
C ALA A 266 20.98 -4.15 -5.12
N LEU A 267 20.69 -2.89 -5.47
CA LEU A 267 20.00 -2.54 -6.72
C LEU A 267 20.87 -2.89 -7.94
N GLU A 268 22.16 -2.59 -7.90
CA GLU A 268 23.14 -2.94 -8.95
C GLU A 268 23.19 -4.45 -9.17
N LYS A 269 23.32 -5.26 -8.10
CA LYS A 269 23.26 -6.71 -8.18
C LYS A 269 21.94 -7.20 -8.79
N ALA A 270 20.80 -6.65 -8.35
CA ALA A 270 19.49 -6.99 -8.89
C ALA A 270 19.38 -6.72 -10.40
N ILE A 271 19.91 -5.58 -10.86
CA ILE A 271 19.95 -5.21 -12.29
C ILE A 271 20.82 -6.21 -13.06
N ARG A 272 22.02 -6.52 -12.57
CA ARG A 272 22.96 -7.45 -13.23
C ARG A 272 22.43 -8.88 -13.30
N TRP A 273 21.72 -9.34 -12.28
CA TRP A 273 21.01 -10.62 -12.29
C TRP A 273 19.73 -10.62 -13.15
N ASN A 274 19.38 -9.47 -13.71
CA ASN A 274 18.16 -9.30 -14.48
C ASN A 274 16.91 -9.76 -13.70
N ALA A 275 16.86 -9.42 -12.40
CA ALA A 275 15.77 -9.83 -11.51
C ALA A 275 14.40 -9.39 -12.06
N SER A 276 13.40 -10.26 -11.97
CA SER A 276 12.03 -9.94 -12.42
C SER A 276 11.37 -8.88 -11.54
N VAL A 277 11.71 -8.90 -10.23
CA VAL A 277 11.13 -8.01 -9.22
C VAL A 277 12.20 -7.53 -8.24
N ILE A 278 12.13 -6.24 -7.90
CA ILE A 278 12.96 -5.62 -6.86
C ILE A 278 12.03 -4.92 -5.87
N LEU A 279 12.19 -5.21 -4.58
CA LEU A 279 11.54 -4.51 -3.47
C LEU A 279 12.62 -3.91 -2.56
N SER A 280 12.70 -2.59 -2.50
CA SER A 280 13.68 -1.89 -1.70
C SER A 280 13.04 -0.85 -0.79
N VAL A 281 13.41 -0.83 0.49
CA VAL A 281 13.00 0.20 1.46
C VAL A 281 14.25 0.86 2.00
N PRO A 282 14.73 1.94 1.35
CA PRO A 282 15.91 2.67 1.80
C PRO A 282 15.65 3.36 3.15
N CYS A 283 16.54 3.19 4.10
CA CYS A 283 16.42 3.81 5.42
C CYS A 283 17.37 5.00 5.64
N CYS A 284 18.44 5.09 4.85
CA CYS A 284 19.45 6.16 4.94
C CYS A 284 19.82 6.64 3.54
N GLN A 285 20.08 7.94 3.38
CA GLN A 285 20.43 8.58 2.11
C GLN A 285 21.51 9.67 2.37
N HIS A 286 22.64 9.27 2.96
CA HIS A 286 23.71 10.20 3.34
C HIS A 286 24.56 10.62 2.15
N GLU A 287 24.69 9.76 1.13
CA GLU A 287 25.48 10.06 -0.05
C GLU A 287 25.04 11.36 -0.72
N LEU A 288 23.78 11.48 -1.07
CA LEU A 288 23.26 12.65 -1.77
C LEU A 288 23.18 13.89 -0.87
N PHE A 289 22.97 13.70 0.44
CA PHE A 289 22.99 14.80 1.41
C PHE A 289 24.32 15.55 1.41
N ALA A 290 25.43 14.83 1.25
CA ALA A 290 26.76 15.44 1.18
C ALA A 290 27.02 16.13 -0.17
N GLN A 291 26.39 15.69 -1.25
CA GLN A 291 26.68 16.15 -2.61
C GLN A 291 25.78 17.30 -3.06
N VAL A 292 24.50 17.30 -2.64
CA VAL A 292 23.51 18.27 -3.16
C VAL A 292 23.94 19.70 -2.87
N ASP A 293 24.15 20.42 -3.96
CA ASP A 293 24.46 21.84 -4.01
C ASP A 293 23.76 22.46 -5.22
N SER A 294 22.88 23.43 -5.00
CA SER A 294 22.19 24.16 -6.06
C SER A 294 21.81 25.53 -5.56
N PRO A 295 22.35 26.62 -6.14
CA PRO A 295 22.07 27.99 -5.70
C PRO A 295 20.56 28.34 -5.70
N VAL A 296 19.80 27.75 -6.63
CA VAL A 296 18.34 27.95 -6.70
C VAL A 296 17.62 27.33 -5.51
N LEU A 297 18.18 26.26 -4.94
CA LEU A 297 17.65 25.55 -3.77
C LEU A 297 18.23 26.04 -2.43
N ASP A 298 19.09 27.04 -2.42
CA ASP A 298 19.74 27.54 -1.19
C ASP A 298 18.75 27.88 -0.06
N PRO A 299 17.59 28.52 -0.33
CA PRO A 299 16.57 28.75 0.72
C PRO A 299 16.09 27.49 1.43
N LEU A 300 16.19 26.31 0.77
CA LEU A 300 15.82 25.00 1.32
C LEU A 300 17.05 24.29 1.90
N LEU A 301 18.18 24.32 1.18
CA LEU A 301 19.39 23.55 1.53
C LEU A 301 20.16 24.15 2.71
N SER A 302 20.01 25.46 2.97
CA SER A 302 20.58 26.13 4.15
C SER A 302 20.01 25.64 5.48
N HIS A 303 18.86 24.97 5.48
CA HIS A 303 18.24 24.40 6.67
C HIS A 303 18.49 22.89 6.74
N GLY A 304 19.34 22.41 7.65
CA GLY A 304 19.77 21.01 7.74
C GLY A 304 18.64 19.98 7.71
N ILE A 305 17.53 20.21 8.43
CA ILE A 305 16.38 19.31 8.42
C ILE A 305 15.67 19.26 7.04
N LEU A 306 15.63 20.39 6.33
CA LEU A 306 15.03 20.45 5.00
C LEU A 306 15.96 19.81 3.97
N LYS A 307 17.26 20.08 4.06
CA LYS A 307 18.30 19.45 3.22
C LYS A 307 18.27 17.93 3.37
N GLU A 308 18.17 17.40 4.59
CA GLU A 308 18.11 15.95 4.86
C GLU A 308 16.88 15.32 4.20
N ARG A 309 15.70 15.89 4.41
CA ARG A 309 14.46 15.39 3.83
C ARG A 309 14.45 15.46 2.30
N PHE A 310 14.88 16.59 1.75
CA PHE A 310 14.99 16.77 0.31
C PHE A 310 15.95 15.77 -0.32
N SER A 311 17.16 15.62 0.26
CA SER A 311 18.16 14.68 -0.23
C SER A 311 17.67 13.24 -0.19
N ALA A 312 16.91 12.85 0.85
CA ALA A 312 16.33 11.52 0.94
C ALA A 312 15.32 11.26 -0.21
N LEU A 313 14.40 12.19 -0.45
CA LEU A 313 13.43 12.07 -1.54
C LEU A 313 14.10 12.11 -2.92
N ALA A 314 15.10 12.97 -3.09
CA ALA A 314 15.86 13.07 -4.35
C ALA A 314 16.66 11.78 -4.63
N THR A 315 17.27 11.16 -3.61
CA THR A 315 17.96 9.88 -3.76
C THR A 315 17.02 8.77 -4.22
N ASP A 316 15.86 8.66 -3.60
CA ASP A 316 14.89 7.61 -3.98
C ASP A 316 14.27 7.86 -5.37
N ALA A 317 14.09 9.13 -5.75
CA ALA A 317 13.69 9.50 -7.11
C ALA A 317 14.77 9.15 -8.16
N ILE A 318 16.03 9.38 -7.86
CA ILE A 318 17.18 9.01 -8.68
C ILE A 318 17.24 7.49 -8.86
N ARG A 319 17.15 6.72 -7.77
CA ARG A 319 17.13 5.24 -7.81
C ARG A 319 15.99 4.72 -8.68
N ALA A 320 14.78 5.25 -8.47
CA ALA A 320 13.61 4.86 -9.27
C ALA A 320 13.80 5.17 -10.76
N LYS A 321 14.32 6.35 -11.09
CA LYS A 321 14.56 6.75 -12.49
C LYS A 321 15.65 5.91 -13.15
N LEU A 322 16.73 5.58 -12.45
CA LEU A 322 17.77 4.68 -12.95
C LEU A 322 17.23 3.28 -13.21
N LEU A 323 16.39 2.74 -12.32
CA LEU A 323 15.71 1.47 -12.54
C LEU A 323 14.79 1.51 -13.78
N ASP A 324 14.07 2.60 -13.99
CA ASP A 324 13.26 2.79 -15.19
C ASP A 324 14.12 2.75 -16.47
N ILE A 325 15.27 3.42 -16.45
CA ILE A 325 16.24 3.43 -17.57
C ILE A 325 16.80 2.02 -17.83
N MET A 326 17.01 1.23 -16.75
CA MET A 326 17.51 -0.15 -16.82
C MET A 326 16.42 -1.17 -17.20
N GLY A 327 15.25 -0.72 -17.61
CA GLY A 327 14.19 -1.58 -18.13
C GLY A 327 13.28 -2.17 -17.05
N TYR A 328 13.07 -1.44 -15.99
CA TYR A 328 12.05 -1.73 -15.00
C TYR A 328 10.92 -0.71 -15.07
N LYS A 329 9.73 -1.12 -14.64
CA LYS A 329 8.61 -0.22 -14.33
C LYS A 329 8.57 -0.01 -12.83
N THR A 330 8.91 1.18 -12.38
CA THR A 330 9.11 1.49 -10.97
C THR A 330 7.92 2.26 -10.38
N GLN A 331 7.61 1.95 -9.13
CA GLN A 331 6.60 2.64 -8.32
C GLN A 331 7.17 2.94 -6.95
N LEU A 332 6.92 4.16 -6.46
CA LEU A 332 7.22 4.55 -5.09
C LEU A 332 5.93 4.46 -4.27
N LEU A 333 5.93 3.66 -3.21
CA LEU A 333 4.77 3.33 -2.40
C LEU A 333 5.05 3.59 -0.92
N GLU A 334 4.04 3.98 -0.16
CA GLU A 334 4.15 3.99 1.30
C GLU A 334 4.13 2.56 1.85
N PHE A 335 5.18 2.21 2.60
CA PHE A 335 5.35 0.88 3.17
C PHE A 335 4.77 0.75 4.58
N ILE A 336 4.99 1.77 5.43
CA ILE A 336 4.54 1.82 6.82
C ILE A 336 3.94 3.21 7.06
N ASP A 337 2.99 3.33 8.01
CA ASP A 337 2.41 4.61 8.36
C ASP A 337 3.49 5.58 8.86
N MET A 338 3.41 6.85 8.45
CA MET A 338 4.36 7.91 8.82
C MET A 338 4.47 8.15 10.34
N GLU A 339 3.47 7.68 11.12
CA GLU A 339 3.50 7.73 12.59
C GLU A 339 4.70 6.95 13.20
N HIS A 340 5.24 5.98 12.46
CA HIS A 340 6.36 5.14 12.94
C HIS A 340 7.72 5.58 12.43
N THR A 341 7.80 6.12 11.20
CA THR A 341 9.04 6.64 10.60
C THR A 341 8.74 7.51 9.38
N PRO A 342 9.44 8.64 9.20
CA PRO A 342 9.35 9.44 7.98
C PRO A 342 10.03 8.77 6.77
N LYS A 343 10.85 7.72 6.99
CA LYS A 343 11.57 6.95 5.97
C LYS A 343 10.80 5.66 5.69
N ASN A 344 9.70 5.78 4.97
CA ASN A 344 8.71 4.73 4.76
C ASN A 344 8.42 4.45 3.28
N ILE A 345 9.29 4.89 2.37
CA ILE A 345 9.10 4.67 0.94
C ILE A 345 9.62 3.30 0.55
N LEU A 346 8.78 2.53 -0.13
CA LEU A 346 9.17 1.30 -0.82
C LEU A 346 9.32 1.60 -2.31
N ILE A 347 10.47 1.29 -2.85
CA ILE A 347 10.75 1.23 -4.28
C ILE A 347 10.37 -0.16 -4.75
N ARG A 348 9.30 -0.25 -5.54
CA ARG A 348 8.84 -1.48 -6.20
C ARG A 348 9.16 -1.38 -7.67
N ALA A 349 10.07 -2.21 -8.17
CA ALA A 349 10.43 -2.27 -9.56
C ALA A 349 10.12 -3.66 -10.13
N VAL A 350 9.42 -3.69 -11.26
CA VAL A 350 9.05 -4.92 -11.98
C VAL A 350 9.66 -4.83 -13.38
N LYS A 351 10.29 -5.91 -13.84
CA LYS A 351 10.91 -5.97 -15.17
C LYS A 351 9.89 -5.63 -16.26
N GLY A 352 10.20 -4.64 -17.08
CA GLY A 352 9.31 -4.12 -18.13
C GLY A 352 9.65 -2.69 -18.49
N SER A 353 9.28 -2.25 -19.68
CA SER A 353 9.59 -0.89 -20.15
C SER A 353 8.75 0.16 -19.40
N ALA A 354 9.42 1.18 -18.87
CA ALA A 354 8.80 2.39 -18.33
C ALA A 354 8.64 3.51 -19.37
N GLY A 355 9.23 3.34 -20.56
CA GLY A 355 9.18 4.35 -21.64
C GLY A 355 10.39 4.28 -22.56
N ASP A 356 10.62 5.38 -23.28
CA ASP A 356 11.80 5.54 -24.15
C ASP A 356 13.06 5.79 -23.29
N PRO A 357 14.08 4.91 -23.35
CA PRO A 357 15.29 5.03 -22.54
C PRO A 357 16.06 6.34 -22.79
N ALA A 358 16.08 6.85 -24.01
CA ALA A 358 16.77 8.10 -24.32
C ALA A 358 16.10 9.31 -23.66
N LYS A 359 14.77 9.34 -23.66
CA LYS A 359 13.99 10.37 -22.97
C LYS A 359 14.17 10.27 -21.44
N LEU A 360 14.08 9.05 -20.88
CA LEU A 360 14.28 8.82 -19.45
C LEU A 360 15.67 9.24 -19.01
N TRP A 361 16.69 8.96 -19.82
CA TRP A 361 18.08 9.39 -19.57
C TRP A 361 18.24 10.90 -19.59
N ALA A 362 17.62 11.58 -20.57
CA ALA A 362 17.66 13.04 -20.64
C ALA A 362 17.02 13.70 -19.41
N GLU A 363 15.86 13.20 -18.98
CA GLU A 363 15.17 13.67 -17.78
C GLU A 363 16.00 13.43 -16.51
N TYR A 364 16.62 12.26 -16.38
CA TYR A 364 17.49 11.91 -15.28
C TYR A 364 18.72 12.81 -15.23
N SER A 365 19.44 12.95 -16.35
CA SER A 365 20.65 13.74 -16.46
C SER A 365 20.41 15.20 -16.09
N ALA A 366 19.32 15.79 -16.60
CA ALA A 366 18.95 17.16 -16.25
C ALA A 366 18.70 17.33 -14.73
N PHE A 367 18.05 16.38 -14.09
CA PHE A 367 17.80 16.42 -12.66
C PHE A 367 19.09 16.23 -11.84
N ARG A 368 19.92 15.23 -12.19
CA ARG A 368 21.21 14.97 -11.57
C ARG A 368 22.13 16.21 -11.65
N ASP A 369 22.23 16.81 -12.84
CA ASP A 369 23.10 17.96 -13.11
C ASP A 369 22.62 19.21 -12.37
N PHE A 370 21.29 19.42 -12.29
CA PHE A 370 20.69 20.50 -11.50
C PHE A 370 21.03 20.38 -10.00
N LEU A 371 21.20 19.16 -9.49
CA LEU A 371 21.58 18.90 -8.09
C LEU A 371 23.10 18.87 -7.88
N HIS A 372 23.90 18.97 -8.93
CA HIS A 372 25.35 18.74 -8.94
C HIS A 372 25.74 17.38 -8.32
N ALA A 373 24.88 16.36 -8.51
CA ALA A 373 25.01 15.05 -7.88
C ALA A 373 25.83 14.08 -8.74
N SER A 374 26.45 13.10 -8.10
CA SER A 374 27.20 12.01 -8.72
C SER A 374 26.88 10.70 -8.01
N PRO A 375 25.66 10.11 -8.23
CA PRO A 375 25.13 8.99 -7.47
C PRO A 375 25.96 7.71 -7.64
N TYR A 376 26.09 6.93 -6.56
CA TYR A 376 26.79 5.65 -6.57
C TYR A 376 26.17 4.68 -7.58
N LEU A 377 24.83 4.53 -7.61
CA LEU A 377 24.14 3.60 -8.50
C LEU A 377 24.43 3.91 -9.98
N GLU A 378 24.52 5.19 -10.38
CA GLU A 378 24.91 5.56 -11.74
C GLU A 378 26.32 5.07 -12.07
N LYS A 379 27.28 5.29 -11.14
CA LYS A 379 28.65 4.84 -11.33
C LYS A 379 28.77 3.33 -11.43
N ALA A 380 28.08 2.61 -10.55
CA ALA A 380 28.10 1.16 -10.47
C ALA A 380 27.47 0.48 -11.71
N CYS A 381 26.48 1.13 -12.33
CA CYS A 381 25.80 0.63 -13.52
C CYS A 381 26.24 1.33 -14.83
N ARG A 382 27.36 2.04 -14.81
CA ARG A 382 27.79 2.90 -15.92
C ARG A 382 27.84 2.17 -17.27
N ASP A 383 28.34 0.95 -17.28
CA ASP A 383 28.44 0.06 -18.44
C ASP A 383 27.07 -0.35 -19.05
N LEU A 384 25.99 -0.16 -18.31
CA LEU A 384 24.62 -0.51 -18.71
C LEU A 384 23.78 0.70 -19.14
N LEU A 385 24.33 1.92 -18.99
CA LEU A 385 23.61 3.16 -19.24
C LEU A 385 23.70 3.62 -20.71
N PRO A 386 22.64 4.28 -21.27
CA PRO A 386 22.69 4.87 -22.60
C PRO A 386 23.82 5.89 -22.74
N GLY A 387 24.54 5.85 -23.87
CA GLY A 387 25.59 6.82 -24.23
C GLY A 387 27.02 6.37 -23.97
N GLU A 388 27.26 5.23 -23.30
CA GLU A 388 28.59 4.61 -23.28
C GLU A 388 28.66 3.31 -24.11
N ALA A 389 27.52 2.63 -24.34
CA ALA A 389 27.47 1.48 -25.25
C ALA A 389 27.88 1.81 -26.70
N ASP A 390 27.77 3.08 -27.10
CA ASP A 390 28.18 3.55 -28.45
C ASP A 390 29.67 3.97 -28.53
N ARG A 391 30.43 3.84 -27.42
CA ARG A 391 31.85 4.24 -27.35
C ARG A 391 32.83 3.07 -27.19
N MET A 392 32.33 1.83 -27.18
CA MET A 392 33.13 0.61 -27.28
C MET A 392 32.97 0.00 -28.70
#